data_cc1a3ae4e04bb8cdc76091a6484cca0b
#
_entry.id   cc1a3ae4e04bb8cdc76091a6484cca0b
#
_cell.length_a   1.000
_cell.length_b   1.000
_cell.length_c   1.000
_cell.angle_alpha   90.00
_cell.angle_beta   90.00
_cell.angle_gamma   90.00
#
_symmetry.space_group_name_H-M   'P 1'
#
loop_
_entity.id
_entity.type
_entity.pdbx_description
1 polymer ?
#
loop_
_entity_poly.entity_id
_entity_poly.type
_entity_poly.pdbx_seq_one_letter_code
_entity_poly.pdbx_strand_id
1 'polypeptide(L)'
;TLVRVYLEHPELVRMTEEELRGVPGIIPISSDMLSGINLKEIKPGESRPSEDKNPDRVKIKPHYWKVFGNFQGKYTQSYYSENWYKGGESNHSILGQINTEANFAKNHTTFDNKLELKLGYHTTEINGKNTFRTNDDLIRFTSKYGLRAIEGWYYSAQFQGYTQFMPVFDTKVTTKLKSKFFSPAYGNVSVGMDYKPKFKNKNITLSVLLSPLSYNCRYVSVDSIATNFGIEAGKNFKYTIGSRFDGNVKWKFLNDFTWTSKAQYYTSYESVEVNLENTLDYKLSKYFSLQFFCHWRFDDSVKRKKDKEGNLMGYGQFKEFFTLNFNYQW
;
A
#
# COMPACT_ATOMS: atom_id res chain seq x y z
N THR A 1 -6.77 4.90 -41.21
CA THR A 1 -8.08 5.37 -41.62
C THR A 1 -9.12 4.64 -40.84
N LEU A 2 -10.36 5.19 -40.72
CA LEU A 2 -11.48 4.66 -39.92
C LEU A 2 -11.77 3.18 -40.20
N VAL A 3 -11.77 2.76 -41.43
CA VAL A 3 -12.00 1.36 -41.85
C VAL A 3 -11.01 0.39 -41.23
N ARG A 4 -9.75 0.78 -41.06
CA ARG A 4 -8.72 -0.06 -40.45
C ARG A 4 -8.96 -0.20 -38.93
N VAL A 5 -9.41 0.86 -38.27
CA VAL A 5 -9.80 0.83 -36.84
C VAL A 5 -10.99 -0.11 -36.60
N TYR A 6 -11.98 -0.12 -37.50
CA TYR A 6 -13.13 -1.02 -37.38
C TYR A 6 -12.75 -2.51 -37.60
N LEU A 7 -11.76 -2.77 -38.44
CA LEU A 7 -11.30 -4.14 -38.68
C LEU A 7 -10.38 -4.67 -37.58
N GLU A 8 -9.55 -3.79 -37.01
CA GLU A 8 -8.58 -4.18 -35.95
C GLU A 8 -9.19 -4.13 -34.55
N HIS A 9 -10.27 -3.35 -34.32
CA HIS A 9 -10.90 -3.11 -33.03
C HIS A 9 -12.43 -3.10 -33.13
N PRO A 10 -13.08 -4.23 -33.47
CA PRO A 10 -14.54 -4.30 -33.59
C PRO A 10 -15.28 -3.98 -32.29
N GLU A 11 -14.62 -4.14 -31.14
CA GLU A 11 -15.16 -3.80 -29.82
C GLU A 11 -15.39 -2.29 -29.59
N LEU A 12 -14.85 -1.42 -30.45
CA LEU A 12 -15.04 0.03 -30.38
C LEU A 12 -16.25 0.50 -31.19
N VAL A 13 -16.84 -0.39 -31.99
CA VAL A 13 -18.03 -0.07 -32.79
C VAL A 13 -19.25 -0.16 -31.90
N ARG A 14 -19.85 0.98 -31.59
CA ARG A 14 -21.06 1.06 -30.75
C ARG A 14 -22.36 0.85 -31.52
N MET A 15 -22.39 1.14 -32.81
CA MET A 15 -23.55 1.02 -33.71
C MET A 15 -23.09 0.61 -35.10
N THR A 16 -23.86 -0.26 -35.74
CA THR A 16 -23.66 -0.61 -37.14
C THR A 16 -24.34 0.39 -38.06
N GLU A 17 -23.99 0.39 -39.35
CA GLU A 17 -24.63 1.27 -40.33
C GLU A 17 -26.16 0.99 -40.47
N GLU A 18 -26.55 -0.28 -40.31
CA GLU A 18 -27.98 -0.67 -40.35
C GLU A 18 -28.75 -0.17 -39.14
N GLU A 19 -28.15 -0.14 -37.97
CA GLU A 19 -28.77 0.44 -36.76
C GLU A 19 -28.89 1.97 -36.86
N LEU A 20 -27.88 2.65 -37.47
CA LEU A 20 -27.93 4.09 -37.70
C LEU A 20 -29.06 4.52 -38.67
N ARG A 21 -29.36 3.66 -39.66
CA ARG A 21 -30.48 3.92 -40.63
C ARG A 21 -31.83 3.93 -39.95
N GLY A 22 -31.97 3.25 -38.80
CA GLY A 22 -33.23 3.20 -38.04
C GLY A 22 -33.42 4.33 -37.03
N VAL A 23 -32.42 5.21 -36.83
CA VAL A 23 -32.49 6.29 -35.81
C VAL A 23 -33.26 7.50 -36.38
N PRO A 24 -34.41 7.93 -35.77
CA PRO A 24 -35.12 9.11 -36.20
C PRO A 24 -34.26 10.37 -36.15
N GLY A 25 -34.15 11.09 -37.23
CA GLY A 25 -33.39 12.35 -37.35
C GLY A 25 -32.02 12.23 -38.02
N ILE A 26 -31.56 11.05 -38.38
CA ILE A 26 -30.39 10.87 -39.23
C ILE A 26 -30.86 10.73 -40.68
N ILE A 27 -30.58 11.72 -41.50
CA ILE A 27 -30.86 11.67 -42.94
C ILE A 27 -29.70 10.89 -43.57
N PRO A 28 -29.93 9.70 -44.18
CA PRO A 28 -28.87 8.99 -44.89
C PRO A 28 -28.43 9.83 -46.04
N ILE A 29 -27.11 10.05 -46.18
CA ILE A 29 -26.51 10.72 -47.36
C ILE A 29 -26.74 9.80 -48.56
N SER A 30 -27.70 10.12 -49.42
CA SER A 30 -27.93 9.36 -50.64
C SER A 30 -26.81 9.66 -51.68
N SER A 31 -26.54 8.69 -52.54
CA SER A 31 -25.60 8.87 -53.68
C SER A 31 -25.92 10.10 -54.53
N ASP A 32 -27.19 10.52 -54.55
CA ASP A 32 -27.67 11.69 -55.31
C ASP A 32 -27.24 13.01 -54.66
N MET A 33 -26.98 13.07 -53.36
CA MET A 33 -26.44 14.24 -52.69
C MET A 33 -24.93 14.44 -53.01
N LEU A 34 -24.22 13.38 -53.34
CA LEU A 34 -22.80 13.41 -53.73
C LEU A 34 -22.62 13.77 -55.23
N SER A 35 -23.64 13.58 -56.07
CA SER A 35 -23.60 13.89 -57.49
C SER A 35 -23.53 15.39 -57.81
N GLY A 36 -23.86 16.26 -56.85
CA GLY A 36 -23.75 17.72 -56.98
C GLY A 36 -22.38 18.29 -56.65
N ILE A 37 -21.47 17.48 -56.12
CA ILE A 37 -20.09 17.91 -55.79
C ILE A 37 -19.21 17.64 -56.99
N ASN A 38 -18.95 18.70 -57.80
CA ASN A 38 -18.12 18.60 -58.97
C ASN A 38 -16.62 18.51 -58.60
N LEU A 39 -16.15 17.30 -58.41
CA LEU A 39 -14.75 17.04 -58.01
C LEU A 39 -13.70 17.44 -59.05
N LYS A 40 -14.15 17.85 -60.26
CA LYS A 40 -13.24 18.29 -61.35
C LYS A 40 -12.73 19.72 -61.18
N GLU A 41 -13.29 20.54 -60.30
CA GLU A 41 -12.81 21.91 -60.06
C GLU A 41 -11.79 22.06 -58.91
N ILE A 42 -11.47 20.99 -58.22
CA ILE A 42 -10.40 21.04 -57.22
C ILE A 42 -9.06 20.86 -57.94
N LYS A 43 -8.47 21.97 -58.35
CA LYS A 43 -7.09 21.95 -58.90
C LYS A 43 -6.13 21.39 -57.86
N PRO A 44 -5.33 20.35 -58.19
CA PRO A 44 -4.33 19.84 -57.25
C PRO A 44 -3.29 20.95 -57.00
N GLY A 45 -3.32 21.54 -55.82
CA GLY A 45 -2.33 22.53 -55.37
C GLY A 45 -2.88 23.83 -54.77
N GLU A 46 -4.19 24.13 -54.87
CA GLU A 46 -4.73 25.45 -54.44
C GLU A 46 -5.38 25.49 -53.06
N SER A 47 -5.40 24.44 -52.30
CA SER A 47 -5.79 24.52 -50.92
C SER A 47 -5.08 23.45 -50.07
N ARG A 48 -3.78 23.61 -49.88
CA ARG A 48 -3.23 23.15 -48.63
C ARG A 48 -3.75 24.13 -47.58
N PRO A 49 -4.60 23.70 -46.62
CA PRO A 49 -4.83 24.53 -45.45
C PRO A 49 -3.48 24.90 -44.89
N SER A 50 -3.21 26.19 -44.72
CA SER A 50 -1.98 26.66 -44.07
C SER A 50 -1.80 25.78 -42.79
N GLU A 51 -0.58 25.33 -42.56
CA GLU A 51 -0.23 24.49 -41.38
C GLU A 51 -0.64 25.10 -40.07
N ASP A 52 -1.03 26.39 -40.06
CA ASP A 52 -1.53 27.15 -38.89
C ASP A 52 -3.00 26.92 -38.54
N LYS A 53 -3.76 26.12 -39.30
CA LYS A 53 -5.14 25.75 -38.99
C LYS A 53 -5.34 24.26 -38.69
N ASN A 54 -4.33 23.58 -38.18
CA ASN A 54 -4.62 22.36 -37.47
C ASN A 54 -5.51 22.69 -36.25
N PRO A 55 -6.71 22.11 -36.17
CA PRO A 55 -7.52 22.25 -34.93
C PRO A 55 -6.59 21.89 -33.81
N ASP A 56 -6.51 22.76 -32.80
CA ASP A 56 -5.61 22.62 -31.65
C ASP A 56 -5.51 21.14 -31.27
N ARG A 57 -4.38 20.53 -31.60
CA ARG A 57 -4.10 19.19 -31.09
C ARG A 57 -4.15 19.33 -29.60
N VAL A 58 -5.21 18.76 -29.00
CA VAL A 58 -5.34 18.71 -27.54
C VAL A 58 -4.04 18.12 -27.03
N LYS A 59 -3.14 18.99 -26.56
CA LYS A 59 -1.87 18.59 -25.96
C LYS A 59 -2.25 17.94 -24.63
N ILE A 60 -2.46 16.62 -24.67
CA ILE A 60 -2.67 15.83 -23.45
C ILE A 60 -1.38 15.99 -22.64
N LYS A 61 -1.45 16.79 -21.59
CA LYS A 61 -0.32 16.95 -20.67
C LYS A 61 -0.03 15.58 -20.04
N PRO A 62 1.19 15.07 -20.14
CA PRO A 62 1.50 13.77 -19.56
C PRO A 62 1.23 13.78 -18.06
N HIS A 63 0.43 12.82 -17.59
CA HIS A 63 0.09 12.66 -16.19
C HIS A 63 1.21 11.86 -15.51
N TYR A 64 2.07 12.52 -14.77
CA TYR A 64 3.21 11.88 -14.09
C TYR A 64 2.83 11.24 -12.74
N TRP A 65 1.66 11.56 -12.21
CA TRP A 65 1.12 11.00 -10.99
C TRP A 65 0.17 9.84 -11.28
N LYS A 66 0.30 8.77 -10.53
CA LYS A 66 -0.66 7.66 -10.48
C LYS A 66 -1.19 7.58 -9.06
N VAL A 67 -2.49 7.79 -8.91
CA VAL A 67 -3.18 7.70 -7.63
C VAL A 67 -4.13 6.52 -7.69
N PHE A 68 -4.06 5.66 -6.72
CA PHE A 68 -4.99 4.52 -6.58
C PHE A 68 -5.15 4.19 -5.11
N GLY A 69 -6.26 3.54 -4.81
CA GLY A 69 -6.55 3.12 -3.46
C GLY A 69 -7.34 1.82 -3.43
N ASN A 70 -7.36 1.22 -2.26
CA ASN A 70 -8.21 0.08 -1.99
C ASN A 70 -8.74 0.11 -0.56
N PHE A 71 -9.98 -0.32 -0.41
CA PHE A 71 -10.60 -0.65 0.86
C PHE A 71 -10.65 -2.17 1.01
N GLN A 72 -10.37 -2.64 2.21
CA GLN A 72 -10.51 -4.06 2.58
C GLN A 72 -11.31 -4.16 3.87
N GLY A 73 -12.41 -4.91 3.83
CA GLY A 73 -13.08 -5.43 5.02
C GLY A 73 -12.56 -6.85 5.28
N LYS A 74 -12.14 -7.14 6.51
CA LYS A 74 -11.51 -8.41 6.87
C LYS A 74 -12.24 -9.05 8.04
N TYR A 75 -12.57 -10.32 7.89
CA TYR A 75 -12.90 -11.18 9.01
C TYR A 75 -11.72 -12.10 9.25
N THR A 76 -11.21 -12.11 10.47
CA THR A 76 -9.93 -12.77 10.78
C THR A 76 -10.09 -13.75 11.92
N GLN A 77 -9.52 -14.94 11.74
CA GLN A 77 -9.12 -15.82 12.83
C GLN A 77 -7.62 -15.61 13.08
N SER A 78 -7.22 -15.34 14.30
CA SER A 78 -5.86 -14.98 14.65
C SER A 78 -5.26 -15.83 15.74
N TYR A 79 -3.97 -16.05 15.66
CA TYR A 79 -3.13 -16.61 16.71
C TYR A 79 -2.01 -15.62 17.05
N TYR A 80 -1.77 -15.39 18.33
CA TYR A 80 -0.68 -14.57 18.85
C TYR A 80 0.17 -15.39 19.82
N SER A 81 1.49 -15.34 19.67
CA SER A 81 2.40 -15.87 20.69
C SER A 81 2.29 -15.06 21.97
N GLU A 82 2.50 -15.69 23.13
CA GLU A 82 2.36 -15.05 24.46
C GLU A 82 3.28 -13.83 24.64
N ASN A 83 4.42 -13.80 23.95
CA ASN A 83 5.38 -12.71 23.99
C ASN A 83 5.17 -11.61 22.95
N TRP A 84 4.07 -11.63 22.16
CA TRP A 84 3.84 -10.62 21.13
C TRP A 84 3.90 -9.20 21.70
N TYR A 85 4.67 -8.30 21.05
CA TYR A 85 5.05 -6.97 21.58
C TYR A 85 3.87 -6.03 21.87
N LYS A 86 2.77 -6.15 21.15
CA LYS A 86 1.53 -5.38 21.39
C LYS A 86 0.55 -6.08 22.33
N GLY A 87 0.82 -7.31 22.73
CA GLY A 87 -0.17 -8.19 23.33
C GLY A 87 -1.20 -8.64 22.30
N GLY A 88 -2.06 -9.55 22.64
CA GLY A 88 -3.14 -10.06 21.80
C GLY A 88 -3.73 -11.31 22.40
N GLU A 89 -4.98 -11.60 22.04
CA GLU A 89 -5.68 -12.84 22.36
C GLU A 89 -6.04 -13.52 21.05
N SER A 90 -5.83 -14.83 20.98
CA SER A 90 -6.24 -15.62 19.81
C SER A 90 -7.76 -15.60 19.72
N ASN A 91 -8.31 -15.06 18.65
CA ASN A 91 -9.75 -14.81 18.54
C ASN A 91 -10.22 -14.58 17.11
N HIS A 92 -11.50 -14.33 16.97
CA HIS A 92 -12.14 -13.85 15.75
C HIS A 92 -12.32 -12.34 15.82
N SER A 93 -12.04 -11.65 14.74
CA SER A 93 -12.12 -10.20 14.69
C SER A 93 -12.59 -9.67 13.32
N ILE A 94 -13.04 -8.42 13.34
CA ILE A 94 -13.41 -7.67 12.15
C ILE A 94 -12.46 -6.48 12.05
N LEU A 95 -11.93 -6.23 10.84
CA LEU A 95 -11.00 -5.14 10.59
C LEU A 95 -11.34 -4.45 9.26
N GLY A 96 -11.35 -3.10 9.29
CA GLY A 96 -11.35 -2.24 8.10
C GLY A 96 -9.94 -1.74 7.81
N GLN A 97 -9.54 -1.79 6.55
CA GLN A 97 -8.25 -1.27 6.10
C GLN A 97 -8.42 -0.43 4.84
N ILE A 98 -7.79 0.74 4.81
CA ILE A 98 -7.68 1.61 3.65
C ILE A 98 -6.20 1.76 3.31
N ASN A 99 -5.85 1.54 2.05
CA ASN A 99 -4.54 1.85 1.51
C ASN A 99 -4.72 2.83 0.35
N THR A 100 -3.97 3.92 0.37
CA THR A 100 -3.93 4.90 -0.72
C THR A 100 -2.48 5.11 -1.11
N GLU A 101 -2.22 5.10 -2.41
CA GLU A 101 -0.90 5.34 -2.97
C GLU A 101 -0.96 6.47 -3.99
N ALA A 102 0.02 7.36 -3.94
CA ALA A 102 0.21 8.43 -4.90
C ALA A 102 1.67 8.41 -5.36
N ASN A 103 1.89 7.88 -6.55
CA ASN A 103 3.21 7.61 -7.10
C ASN A 103 3.50 8.53 -8.29
N PHE A 104 4.59 9.27 -8.21
CA PHE A 104 5.09 10.14 -9.26
C PHE A 104 6.29 9.49 -9.94
N ALA A 105 6.33 9.55 -11.27
CA ALA A 105 7.48 9.11 -12.04
C ALA A 105 7.69 10.04 -13.25
N LYS A 106 8.85 10.69 -13.31
CA LYS A 106 9.25 11.53 -14.43
C LYS A 106 10.75 11.43 -14.63
N ASN A 107 11.18 11.10 -15.86
CA ASN A 107 12.59 10.99 -16.24
C ASN A 107 13.37 10.04 -15.30
N HIS A 108 14.24 10.61 -14.47
CA HIS A 108 15.10 9.88 -13.53
C HIS A 108 14.56 9.93 -12.08
N THR A 109 13.44 10.61 -11.84
CA THR A 109 12.91 10.86 -10.51
C THR A 109 11.66 10.02 -10.26
N THR A 110 11.57 9.42 -9.08
CA THR A 110 10.38 8.77 -8.54
C THR A 110 10.05 9.34 -7.17
N PHE A 111 8.76 9.44 -6.86
CA PHE A 111 8.29 9.86 -5.54
C PHE A 111 7.06 9.05 -5.19
N ASP A 112 7.24 8.07 -4.32
CA ASP A 112 6.23 7.09 -3.96
C ASP A 112 5.69 7.42 -2.56
N ASN A 113 4.39 7.69 -2.46
CA ASN A 113 3.72 7.98 -1.21
C ASN A 113 2.65 6.93 -0.94
N LYS A 114 2.58 6.45 0.29
CA LYS A 114 1.60 5.46 0.74
C LYS A 114 1.05 5.84 2.09
N LEU A 115 -0.28 5.86 2.18
CA LEU A 115 -1.03 5.97 3.43
C LEU A 115 -1.75 4.64 3.68
N GLU A 116 -1.55 4.07 4.86
CA GLU A 116 -2.19 2.86 5.33
C GLU A 116 -2.92 3.16 6.64
N LEU A 117 -4.23 2.93 6.63
CA LEU A 117 -5.10 3.09 7.78
C LEU A 117 -5.73 1.73 8.09
N LYS A 118 -5.64 1.29 9.36
CA LYS A 118 -6.27 0.07 9.84
C LYS A 118 -7.00 0.35 11.13
N LEU A 119 -8.19 -0.21 11.25
CA LEU A 119 -8.94 -0.19 12.49
C LEU A 119 -9.74 -1.49 12.62
N GLY A 120 -9.44 -2.25 13.65
CA GLY A 120 -10.06 -3.54 13.92
C GLY A 120 -10.58 -3.64 15.35
N TYR A 121 -11.65 -4.39 15.50
CA TYR A 121 -12.28 -4.67 16.77
C TYR A 121 -12.54 -6.16 16.91
N HIS A 122 -12.44 -6.63 18.15
CA HIS A 122 -12.91 -7.93 18.55
C HIS A 122 -13.78 -7.83 19.82
N THR A 123 -14.61 -8.82 20.03
CA THR A 123 -15.37 -8.93 21.27
C THR A 123 -14.61 -9.77 22.28
N THR A 124 -14.45 -9.26 23.49
CA THR A 124 -13.86 -9.95 24.64
C THR A 124 -14.86 -9.92 25.78
N GLU A 125 -15.04 -11.05 26.50
CA GLU A 125 -15.83 -11.09 27.65
C GLU A 125 -15.05 -10.60 28.89
N ILE A 126 -15.54 -9.55 29.52
CA ILE A 126 -14.97 -8.98 30.73
C ILE A 126 -16.05 -8.92 31.81
N ASN A 127 -15.85 -9.61 32.92
CA ASN A 127 -16.82 -9.68 34.04
C ASN A 127 -18.22 -10.10 33.56
N GLY A 128 -18.32 -11.08 32.65
CA GLY A 128 -19.56 -11.57 32.08
C GLY A 128 -20.26 -10.66 31.10
N LYS A 129 -19.58 -9.57 30.62
CA LYS A 129 -20.10 -8.65 29.61
C LYS A 129 -19.23 -8.64 28.37
N ASN A 130 -19.84 -8.79 27.22
CA ASN A 130 -19.16 -8.61 25.94
C ASN A 130 -18.75 -7.16 25.75
N THR A 131 -17.46 -6.91 25.62
CA THR A 131 -16.86 -5.59 25.41
C THR A 131 -16.11 -5.56 24.09
N PHE A 132 -16.33 -4.49 23.29
CA PHE A 132 -15.55 -4.27 22.09
C PHE A 132 -14.16 -3.74 22.45
N ARG A 133 -13.13 -4.39 21.93
CA ARG A 133 -11.74 -3.97 22.08
C ARG A 133 -11.06 -3.83 20.74
N THR A 134 -10.19 -2.85 20.63
CA THR A 134 -9.34 -2.66 19.48
C THR A 134 -8.25 -3.72 19.46
N ASN A 135 -8.13 -4.46 18.36
CA ASN A 135 -7.11 -5.50 18.18
C ASN A 135 -6.06 -5.16 17.14
N ASP A 136 -6.39 -4.33 16.18
CA ASP A 136 -5.43 -3.77 15.20
C ASP A 136 -5.79 -2.31 14.97
N ASP A 137 -4.80 -1.44 15.09
CA ASP A 137 -4.99 0.00 14.99
C ASP A 137 -3.67 0.61 14.46
N LEU A 138 -3.74 1.23 13.30
CA LEU A 138 -2.57 1.75 12.62
C LEU A 138 -2.92 2.92 11.72
N ILE A 139 -2.16 4.00 11.87
CA ILE A 139 -1.98 5.05 10.88
C ILE A 139 -0.52 4.95 10.45
N ARG A 140 -0.23 4.65 9.20
CA ARG A 140 1.13 4.62 8.66
C ARG A 140 1.22 5.45 7.40
N PHE A 141 2.14 6.38 7.39
CA PHE A 141 2.50 7.13 6.18
C PHE A 141 3.94 6.80 5.80
N THR A 142 4.16 6.47 4.54
CA THR A 142 5.48 6.22 3.97
C THR A 142 5.64 7.10 2.74
N SER A 143 6.75 7.80 2.67
CA SER A 143 7.12 8.65 1.54
C SER A 143 8.55 8.31 1.13
N LYS A 144 8.76 7.96 -0.14
CA LYS A 144 10.06 7.59 -0.68
C LYS A 144 10.38 8.37 -1.94
N TYR A 145 11.43 9.15 -1.88
CA TYR A 145 12.02 9.83 -3.03
C TYR A 145 13.13 8.96 -3.61
N GLY A 146 13.17 8.84 -4.93
CA GLY A 146 14.20 8.07 -5.64
C GLY A 146 14.73 8.84 -6.84
N LEU A 147 16.04 8.89 -6.96
CA LEU A 147 16.76 9.43 -8.10
C LEU A 147 17.53 8.30 -8.78
N ARG A 148 17.22 8.00 -10.05
CA ARG A 148 17.86 6.94 -10.81
C ARG A 148 19.37 7.20 -10.93
N ALA A 149 20.20 6.27 -10.44
CA ALA A 149 21.64 6.27 -10.58
C ALA A 149 22.05 5.51 -11.86
N ILE A 150 21.73 4.22 -11.92
CA ILE A 150 21.93 3.33 -13.06
C ILE A 150 20.68 2.48 -13.25
N GLU A 151 20.66 1.58 -14.23
CA GLU A 151 19.49 0.73 -14.45
C GLU A 151 19.16 -0.14 -13.22
N GLY A 152 17.94 -0.01 -12.73
CA GLY A 152 17.45 -0.72 -11.54
C GLY A 152 17.89 -0.13 -10.21
N TRP A 153 18.86 0.79 -10.15
CA TRP A 153 19.35 1.39 -8.91
C TRP A 153 18.98 2.86 -8.79
N TYR A 154 18.55 3.26 -7.58
CA TYR A 154 18.14 4.62 -7.25
C TYR A 154 18.82 5.07 -5.96
N TYR A 155 19.36 6.28 -5.92
CA TYR A 155 19.59 6.97 -4.66
C TYR A 155 18.24 7.27 -4.04
N SER A 156 18.04 6.89 -2.81
CA SER A 156 16.73 6.97 -2.17
C SER A 156 16.79 7.58 -0.79
N ALA A 157 15.80 8.44 -0.52
CA ALA A 157 15.48 8.93 0.81
C ALA A 157 14.06 8.51 1.15
N GLN A 158 13.88 7.88 2.31
CA GLN A 158 12.57 7.40 2.77
C GLN A 158 12.23 7.99 4.12
N PHE A 159 11.01 8.48 4.25
CA PHE A 159 10.37 8.78 5.52
C PHE A 159 9.25 7.76 5.77
N GLN A 160 9.17 7.24 6.98
CA GLN A 160 8.06 6.42 7.45
C GLN A 160 7.63 6.90 8.84
N GLY A 161 6.37 7.28 8.98
CA GLY A 161 5.78 7.62 10.26
C GLY A 161 4.61 6.72 10.56
N TYR A 162 4.43 6.28 11.81
CA TYR A 162 3.24 5.54 12.20
C TYR A 162 2.85 5.76 13.65
N THR A 163 1.54 5.69 13.89
CA THR A 163 0.90 5.78 15.21
C THR A 163 -0.42 5.00 15.18
N GLN A 164 -1.27 5.19 16.14
CA GLN A 164 -2.58 4.59 16.27
C GLN A 164 -3.69 5.64 16.44
N PHE A 165 -4.96 5.25 16.22
CA PHE A 165 -6.13 6.13 16.40
C PHE A 165 -6.65 6.11 17.82
N MET A 166 -6.85 4.91 18.38
CA MET A 166 -7.65 4.66 19.56
C MET A 166 -6.81 4.49 20.82
N PRO A 167 -7.32 4.88 21.98
CA PRO A 167 -6.70 4.51 23.24
C PRO A 167 -6.86 3.02 23.51
N VAL A 168 -5.79 2.38 23.98
CA VAL A 168 -5.78 0.98 24.41
C VAL A 168 -5.54 0.93 25.91
N PHE A 169 -6.39 0.22 26.61
CA PHE A 169 -6.31 0.03 28.06
C PHE A 169 -5.87 -1.39 28.40
N ASP A 170 -5.38 -1.59 29.63
CA ASP A 170 -5.03 -2.92 30.11
C ASP A 170 -6.28 -3.81 30.16
N THR A 171 -6.13 -5.09 29.78
CA THR A 171 -7.24 -6.05 29.81
C THR A 171 -7.72 -6.36 31.23
N LYS A 172 -6.81 -6.31 32.21
CA LYS A 172 -7.09 -6.62 33.61
C LYS A 172 -7.57 -5.39 34.39
N VAL A 173 -7.12 -4.20 34.01
CA VAL A 173 -7.44 -2.94 34.70
C VAL A 173 -7.84 -1.91 33.63
N THR A 174 -9.13 -1.74 33.42
CA THR A 174 -9.70 -0.87 32.34
C THR A 174 -9.34 0.60 32.49
N THR A 175 -8.83 1.05 33.60
CA THR A 175 -8.38 2.42 33.87
C THR A 175 -6.90 2.65 33.49
N LYS A 176 -6.11 1.57 33.36
CA LYS A 176 -4.67 1.69 33.05
C LYS A 176 -4.44 1.83 31.55
N LEU A 177 -4.10 3.03 31.12
CA LEU A 177 -3.77 3.32 29.73
C LEU A 177 -2.48 2.57 29.32
N LYS A 178 -2.51 1.87 28.18
CA LYS A 178 -1.33 1.26 27.54
C LYS A 178 -0.78 2.08 26.41
N SER A 179 -1.66 2.63 25.57
CA SER A 179 -1.28 3.45 24.40
C SER A 179 -2.48 4.28 23.97
N LYS A 180 -2.22 5.37 23.25
CA LYS A 180 -3.24 6.21 22.58
C LYS A 180 -2.63 6.91 21.36
N PHE A 181 -3.40 7.77 20.70
CA PHE A 181 -2.92 8.59 19.60
C PHE A 181 -1.65 9.37 20.01
N PHE A 182 -0.58 9.31 19.19
CA PHE A 182 0.76 9.83 19.48
C PHE A 182 1.42 9.32 20.79
N SER A 183 0.98 8.18 21.28
CA SER A 183 1.56 7.53 22.45
C SER A 183 1.52 5.99 22.28
N PRO A 184 2.44 5.38 21.50
CA PRO A 184 3.61 5.98 20.84
C PRO A 184 3.33 6.49 19.42
N ALA A 185 4.14 7.45 18.96
CA ALA A 185 4.38 7.75 17.55
C ALA A 185 5.81 7.38 17.19
N TYR A 186 5.99 6.76 16.05
CA TYR A 186 7.29 6.35 15.52
C TYR A 186 7.57 7.09 14.23
N GLY A 187 8.81 7.53 14.06
CA GLY A 187 9.32 8.13 12.85
C GLY A 187 10.63 7.48 12.43
N ASN A 188 10.81 7.27 11.15
CA ASN A 188 12.06 6.81 10.58
C ASN A 188 12.40 7.65 9.35
N VAL A 189 13.63 8.13 9.27
CA VAL A 189 14.21 8.73 8.07
C VAL A 189 15.42 7.90 7.67
N SER A 190 15.43 7.43 6.44
CA SER A 190 16.49 6.55 5.91
C SER A 190 17.01 7.09 4.60
N VAL A 191 18.32 7.07 4.41
CA VAL A 191 18.98 7.46 3.16
C VAL A 191 19.88 6.31 2.70
N GLY A 192 19.81 6.00 1.40
CA GLY A 192 20.57 4.89 0.86
C GLY A 192 20.30 4.64 -0.61
N MET A 193 20.35 3.38 -1.00
CA MET A 193 20.12 2.94 -2.37
C MET A 193 18.98 1.93 -2.44
N ASP A 194 18.08 2.13 -3.40
CA ASP A 194 16.94 1.24 -3.68
C ASP A 194 17.20 0.49 -4.99
N TYR A 195 17.18 -0.83 -4.93
CA TYR A 195 17.30 -1.70 -6.10
C TYR A 195 15.94 -2.22 -6.53
N LYS A 196 15.52 -1.84 -7.73
CA LYS A 196 14.25 -2.23 -8.35
C LYS A 196 14.50 -2.84 -9.73
N PRO A 197 14.89 -4.13 -9.80
CA PRO A 197 15.16 -4.78 -11.07
C PRO A 197 13.89 -4.91 -11.90
N LYS A 198 14.03 -4.82 -13.21
CA LYS A 198 12.98 -5.11 -14.16
C LYS A 198 13.07 -6.58 -14.58
N PHE A 199 12.17 -7.41 -14.12
CA PHE A 199 12.08 -8.78 -14.57
C PHE A 199 11.38 -8.86 -15.94
N LYS A 200 11.82 -9.78 -16.80
CA LYS A 200 11.08 -10.15 -18.03
C LYS A 200 9.67 -10.66 -17.68
N ASN A 201 9.56 -11.42 -16.60
CA ASN A 201 8.29 -11.85 -16.04
C ASN A 201 7.66 -10.71 -15.22
N LYS A 202 6.59 -10.09 -15.76
CA LYS A 202 5.84 -9.01 -15.11
C LYS A 202 5.10 -9.43 -13.83
N ASN A 203 5.06 -10.72 -13.52
CA ASN A 203 4.41 -11.27 -12.33
C ASN A 203 5.27 -11.14 -11.06
N ILE A 204 6.53 -10.73 -11.20
CA ILE A 204 7.45 -10.56 -10.07
C ILE A 204 7.83 -9.08 -9.96
N THR A 205 7.70 -8.57 -8.74
CA THR A 205 8.21 -7.24 -8.37
C THR A 205 9.13 -7.40 -7.17
N LEU A 206 10.30 -6.80 -7.23
CA LEU A 206 11.28 -6.77 -6.15
C LEU A 206 11.68 -5.31 -5.89
N SER A 207 11.82 -4.95 -4.64
CA SER A 207 12.44 -3.69 -4.20
C SER A 207 13.28 -3.98 -2.97
N VAL A 208 14.54 -3.58 -2.99
CA VAL A 208 15.49 -3.75 -1.90
C VAL A 208 16.11 -2.41 -1.59
N LEU A 209 15.77 -1.82 -0.45
CA LEU A 209 16.34 -0.58 0.05
C LEU A 209 17.45 -0.90 1.05
N LEU A 210 18.66 -0.47 0.75
CA LEU A 210 19.82 -0.52 1.61
C LEU A 210 20.10 0.89 2.14
N SER A 211 19.90 1.11 3.42
CA SER A 211 20.06 2.42 4.06
C SER A 211 21.16 2.35 5.12
N PRO A 212 22.39 2.69 4.78
CA PRO A 212 23.49 2.73 5.74
C PRO A 212 23.29 3.79 6.81
N LEU A 213 22.49 4.83 6.53
CA LEU A 213 22.11 5.85 7.49
C LEU A 213 20.59 5.86 7.66
N SER A 214 20.16 5.52 8.88
CA SER A 214 18.76 5.51 9.29
C SER A 214 18.61 6.16 10.67
N TYR A 215 17.78 7.18 10.75
CA TYR A 215 17.41 7.87 11.99
C TYR A 215 16.02 7.40 12.41
N ASN A 216 15.93 6.74 13.55
CA ASN A 216 14.67 6.32 14.16
C ASN A 216 14.34 7.23 15.34
N CYS A 217 13.09 7.67 15.44
CA CYS A 217 12.60 8.40 16.58
C CYS A 217 11.30 7.79 17.12
N ARG A 218 11.11 7.94 18.40
CA ARG A 218 9.92 7.50 19.14
C ARG A 218 9.49 8.64 20.04
N TYR A 219 8.22 8.98 19.95
CA TYR A 219 7.59 10.02 20.75
C TYR A 219 6.40 9.45 21.52
N VAL A 220 6.25 9.85 22.78
CA VAL A 220 5.12 9.45 23.62
C VAL A 220 4.59 10.70 24.32
N SER A 221 3.35 11.07 24.02
CA SER A 221 2.72 12.31 24.55
C SER A 221 2.27 12.19 26.01
N VAL A 222 2.32 10.99 26.61
CA VAL A 222 1.88 10.70 27.97
C VAL A 222 3.02 10.17 28.80
N ASP A 223 3.50 10.96 29.74
CA ASP A 223 4.68 10.65 30.57
C ASP A 223 4.54 9.35 31.35
N SER A 224 3.35 9.08 31.89
CA SER A 224 3.09 7.89 32.72
C SER A 224 3.29 6.56 31.99
N ILE A 225 3.26 6.54 30.65
CA ILE A 225 3.47 5.34 29.84
C ILE A 225 4.76 5.38 29.01
N ALA A 226 5.52 6.48 29.06
CA ALA A 226 6.74 6.66 28.26
C ALA A 226 7.77 5.55 28.49
N THR A 227 7.94 5.13 29.74
CA THR A 227 8.85 4.04 30.13
C THR A 227 8.49 2.68 29.55
N ASN A 228 7.21 2.43 29.24
CA ASN A 228 6.77 1.19 28.58
C ASN A 228 7.30 1.07 27.16
N PHE A 229 7.66 2.20 26.55
CA PHE A 229 8.20 2.30 25.18
C PHE A 229 9.72 2.53 25.14
N GLY A 230 10.40 2.28 26.28
CA GLY A 230 11.85 2.41 26.36
C GLY A 230 12.36 3.85 26.31
N ILE A 231 11.50 4.84 26.68
CA ILE A 231 11.87 6.23 26.90
C ILE A 231 12.19 6.41 28.38
N GLU A 232 13.21 7.20 28.69
CA GLU A 232 13.60 7.46 30.08
C GLU A 232 12.50 8.23 30.82
N ALA A 233 12.38 7.99 32.14
CA ALA A 233 11.41 8.70 32.97
C ALA A 233 11.63 10.24 32.88
N GLY A 234 10.54 10.96 32.70
CA GLY A 234 10.56 12.42 32.51
C GLY A 234 10.93 12.90 31.10
N LYS A 235 11.14 11.99 30.15
CA LYS A 235 11.35 12.31 28.74
C LYS A 235 10.19 11.76 27.91
N ASN A 236 9.89 12.43 26.79
CA ASN A 236 8.83 12.07 25.86
C ASN A 236 9.37 11.61 24.51
N PHE A 237 10.69 11.71 24.30
CA PHE A 237 11.33 11.47 23.01
C PHE A 237 12.59 10.61 23.16
N LYS A 238 12.75 9.67 22.24
CA LYS A 238 13.96 8.86 22.10
C LYS A 238 14.32 8.75 20.63
N TYR A 239 15.60 8.83 20.32
CA TYR A 239 16.10 8.58 18.98
C TYR A 239 17.25 7.59 18.98
N THR A 240 17.44 6.95 17.84
CA THR A 240 18.59 6.07 17.57
C THR A 240 19.03 6.25 16.13
N ILE A 241 20.33 6.16 15.91
CA ILE A 241 20.92 6.18 14.56
C ILE A 241 21.48 4.79 14.27
N GLY A 242 21.33 4.34 13.04
CA GLY A 242 21.77 3.02 12.67
C GLY A 242 21.67 2.76 11.18
N SER A 243 21.66 1.48 10.82
CA SER A 243 21.50 1.02 9.43
C SER A 243 20.21 0.23 9.27
N ARG A 244 19.61 0.33 8.08
CA ARG A 244 18.34 -0.33 7.77
C ARG A 244 18.39 -1.03 6.43
N PHE A 245 17.72 -2.16 6.35
CA PHE A 245 17.43 -2.92 5.15
C PHE A 245 15.93 -3.13 5.05
N ASP A 246 15.33 -2.84 3.88
CA ASP A 246 13.93 -3.16 3.58
C ASP A 246 13.87 -3.93 2.26
N GLY A 247 13.42 -5.18 2.30
CA GLY A 247 13.16 -6.03 1.15
C GLY A 247 11.66 -6.23 0.94
N ASN A 248 11.19 -6.06 -0.28
CA ASN A 248 9.81 -6.33 -0.66
C ASN A 248 9.78 -7.17 -1.92
N VAL A 249 9.12 -8.31 -1.85
CA VAL A 249 8.87 -9.20 -2.99
C VAL A 249 7.37 -9.37 -3.15
N LYS A 250 6.87 -9.22 -4.35
CA LYS A 250 5.52 -9.63 -4.72
C LYS A 250 5.59 -10.50 -5.94
N TRP A 251 5.07 -11.72 -5.82
CA TRP A 251 5.07 -12.71 -6.88
C TRP A 251 3.69 -13.30 -7.09
N LYS A 252 3.14 -13.06 -8.28
CA LYS A 252 1.93 -13.70 -8.76
C LYS A 252 2.32 -15.00 -9.47
N PHE A 253 2.42 -16.09 -8.73
CA PHE A 253 2.92 -17.37 -9.26
C PHE A 253 1.85 -18.19 -9.99
N LEU A 254 0.56 -17.98 -9.65
CA LEU A 254 -0.59 -18.50 -10.39
C LEU A 254 -1.59 -17.36 -10.64
N ASN A 255 -2.59 -17.57 -11.50
CA ASN A 255 -3.56 -16.54 -11.86
C ASN A 255 -4.28 -15.96 -10.65
N ASP A 256 -4.58 -16.79 -9.66
CA ASP A 256 -5.36 -16.43 -8.48
C ASP A 256 -4.53 -16.39 -7.19
N PHE A 257 -3.25 -16.79 -7.24
CA PHE A 257 -2.35 -16.77 -6.08
C PHE A 257 -1.29 -15.69 -6.19
N THR A 258 -1.18 -14.91 -5.13
CA THR A 258 -0.15 -13.87 -4.98
C THR A 258 0.55 -14.06 -3.65
N TRP A 259 1.86 -14.22 -3.69
CA TRP A 259 2.71 -14.18 -2.51
C TRP A 259 3.38 -12.83 -2.39
N THR A 260 3.31 -12.25 -1.20
CA THR A 260 3.99 -10.99 -0.87
C THR A 260 4.83 -11.22 0.38
N SER A 261 6.13 -10.91 0.30
CA SER A 261 7.05 -10.97 1.43
C SER A 261 7.67 -9.61 1.66
N LYS A 262 7.72 -9.20 2.94
CA LYS A 262 8.40 -7.99 3.39
C LYS A 262 9.39 -8.37 4.48
N ALA A 263 10.66 -8.04 4.27
CA ALA A 263 11.72 -8.22 5.23
C ALA A 263 12.26 -6.85 5.64
N GLN A 264 12.29 -6.57 6.92
CA GLN A 264 12.87 -5.35 7.48
C GLN A 264 13.91 -5.75 8.51
N TYR A 265 15.08 -5.18 8.42
CA TYR A 265 16.16 -5.31 9.37
C TYR A 265 16.61 -3.89 9.76
N TYR A 266 16.72 -3.65 11.04
CA TYR A 266 17.28 -2.41 11.58
C TYR A 266 18.29 -2.75 12.67
N THR A 267 19.41 -2.07 12.67
CA THR A 267 20.38 -2.12 13.78
C THR A 267 20.82 -0.71 14.18
N SER A 268 20.83 -0.46 15.47
CA SER A 268 21.47 0.72 16.07
C SER A 268 22.93 0.43 16.46
N TYR A 269 23.46 -0.73 16.04
CA TYR A 269 24.74 -1.30 16.45
C TYR A 269 24.80 -1.77 17.93
N GLU A 270 23.86 -1.36 18.75
CA GLU A 270 23.65 -1.83 20.13
C GLU A 270 22.48 -2.81 20.22
N SER A 271 21.55 -2.73 19.30
CA SER A 271 20.34 -3.55 19.25
C SER A 271 19.94 -3.86 17.82
N VAL A 272 19.18 -4.94 17.66
CA VAL A 272 18.71 -5.44 16.37
C VAL A 272 17.20 -5.61 16.40
N GLU A 273 16.52 -5.14 15.36
CA GLU A 273 15.13 -5.41 15.09
C GLU A 273 14.98 -6.05 13.72
N VAL A 274 14.30 -7.20 13.66
CA VAL A 274 13.98 -7.91 12.41
C VAL A 274 12.47 -8.11 12.35
N ASN A 275 11.88 -7.79 11.20
CA ASN A 275 10.49 -8.06 10.90
C ASN A 275 10.40 -8.79 9.56
N LEU A 276 9.78 -9.97 9.55
CA LEU A 276 9.53 -10.76 8.35
C LEU A 276 8.03 -11.02 8.23
N GLU A 277 7.37 -10.33 7.30
CA GLU A 277 5.95 -10.49 7.01
C GLU A 277 5.78 -11.28 5.71
N ASN A 278 4.98 -12.32 5.74
CA ASN A 278 4.58 -13.07 4.55
C ASN A 278 3.08 -13.09 4.43
N THR A 279 2.60 -12.84 3.23
CA THR A 279 1.18 -12.83 2.89
C THR A 279 0.98 -13.72 1.67
N LEU A 280 0.11 -14.69 1.77
CA LEU A 280 -0.37 -15.51 0.67
C LEU A 280 -1.84 -15.18 0.43
N ASP A 281 -2.13 -14.58 -0.71
CA ASP A 281 -3.49 -14.22 -1.13
C ASP A 281 -3.99 -15.21 -2.18
N TYR A 282 -5.17 -15.77 -1.96
CA TYR A 282 -5.92 -16.55 -2.92
C TYR A 282 -7.21 -15.83 -3.32
N LYS A 283 -7.31 -15.45 -4.58
CA LYS A 283 -8.46 -14.74 -5.14
C LYS A 283 -9.60 -15.72 -5.41
N LEU A 284 -10.71 -15.59 -4.67
CA LEU A 284 -11.92 -16.37 -4.87
C LEU A 284 -12.82 -15.77 -5.95
N SER A 285 -12.91 -14.44 -6.01
CA SER A 285 -13.72 -13.69 -6.97
C SER A 285 -13.17 -12.27 -7.17
N LYS A 286 -13.90 -11.42 -7.92
CA LYS A 286 -13.54 -10.01 -8.10
C LYS A 286 -13.42 -9.26 -6.76
N TYR A 287 -14.27 -9.61 -5.79
CA TYR A 287 -14.39 -8.89 -4.53
C TYR A 287 -13.90 -9.67 -3.32
N PHE A 288 -13.79 -11.00 -3.39
CA PHE A 288 -13.42 -11.84 -2.26
C PHE A 288 -12.09 -12.54 -2.46
N SER A 289 -11.30 -12.58 -1.40
CA SER A 289 -10.05 -13.34 -1.33
C SER A 289 -9.85 -13.97 0.05
N LEU A 290 -9.17 -15.12 0.08
CA LEU A 290 -8.62 -15.70 1.29
C LEU A 290 -7.17 -15.24 1.43
N GLN A 291 -6.77 -14.90 2.65
CA GLN A 291 -5.42 -14.45 2.95
C GLN A 291 -4.89 -15.24 4.14
N PHE A 292 -3.72 -15.83 3.95
CA PHE A 292 -2.89 -16.30 5.03
C PHE A 292 -1.74 -15.30 5.25
N PHE A 293 -1.62 -14.81 6.46
CA PHE A 293 -0.58 -13.86 6.85
C PHE A 293 0.20 -14.42 8.01
N CYS A 294 1.52 -14.36 7.95
CA CYS A 294 2.38 -14.62 9.08
C CYS A 294 3.44 -13.52 9.24
N HIS A 295 3.75 -13.20 10.48
CA HIS A 295 4.72 -12.20 10.87
C HIS A 295 5.62 -12.76 11.97
N TRP A 296 6.88 -12.89 11.65
CA TRP A 296 7.93 -13.17 12.61
C TRP A 296 8.69 -11.88 12.94
N ARG A 297 8.88 -11.63 14.23
CA ARG A 297 9.59 -10.45 14.72
C ARG A 297 10.64 -10.85 15.74
N PHE A 298 11.81 -10.25 15.66
CA PHE A 298 12.86 -10.26 16.66
C PHE A 298 13.17 -8.82 17.06
N ASP A 299 13.30 -8.54 18.36
CA ASP A 299 13.63 -7.20 18.86
C ASP A 299 14.28 -7.31 20.24
N ASP A 300 15.59 -7.09 20.30
CA ASP A 300 16.37 -7.13 21.53
C ASP A 300 16.51 -5.76 22.23
N SER A 301 15.96 -4.69 21.62
CA SER A 301 15.91 -3.35 22.23
C SER A 301 14.88 -3.23 23.36
N VAL A 302 13.99 -4.23 23.50
CA VAL A 302 12.92 -4.23 24.49
C VAL A 302 13.18 -5.23 25.61
N LYS A 303 12.61 -4.97 26.79
CA LYS A 303 12.68 -5.92 27.91
C LYS A 303 11.94 -7.20 27.58
N ARG A 304 12.55 -8.35 27.90
CA ARG A 304 11.89 -9.65 27.79
C ARG A 304 10.65 -9.70 28.65
N LYS A 305 9.60 -10.26 28.12
CA LYS A 305 8.39 -10.59 28.89
C LYS A 305 8.61 -11.88 29.67
N LYS A 306 7.85 -12.06 30.71
CA LYS A 306 7.76 -13.32 31.46
C LYS A 306 6.55 -14.10 30.95
N ASP A 307 6.67 -15.42 30.89
CA ASP A 307 5.56 -16.33 30.65
C ASP A 307 4.64 -16.44 31.88
N LYS A 308 3.63 -17.31 31.82
CA LYS A 308 2.67 -17.53 32.93
C LYS A 308 3.33 -18.16 34.14
N GLU A 309 4.47 -18.84 33.98
CA GLU A 309 5.25 -19.50 35.00
C GLU A 309 6.33 -18.59 35.60
N GLY A 310 6.50 -17.38 35.05
CA GLY A 310 7.49 -16.39 35.50
C GLY A 310 8.85 -16.48 34.84
N ASN A 311 9.08 -17.39 33.87
CA ASN A 311 10.33 -17.55 33.14
C ASN A 311 10.45 -16.46 32.07
N LEU A 312 11.68 -16.04 31.78
CA LEU A 312 11.97 -15.06 30.73
C LEU A 312 11.76 -15.68 29.33
N MET A 313 10.84 -15.15 28.58
CA MET A 313 10.60 -15.53 27.19
C MET A 313 11.74 -15.04 26.27
N GLY A 314 11.90 -15.67 25.11
CA GLY A 314 12.84 -15.21 24.07
C GLY A 314 12.38 -13.89 23.43
N TYR A 315 13.27 -13.26 22.63
CA TYR A 315 12.96 -12.04 21.87
C TYR A 315 12.12 -12.31 20.60
N GLY A 316 12.13 -13.56 20.12
CA GLY A 316 11.36 -13.98 18.95
C GLY A 316 9.86 -13.94 19.22
N GLN A 317 9.10 -13.35 18.31
CA GLN A 317 7.65 -13.18 18.40
C GLN A 317 7.03 -13.65 17.10
N PHE A 318 5.88 -14.30 17.18
CA PHE A 318 5.17 -14.81 16.02
C PHE A 318 3.70 -14.46 16.07
N LYS A 319 3.14 -14.14 14.91
CA LYS A 319 1.74 -13.80 14.74
C LYS A 319 1.27 -14.32 13.38
N GLU A 320 0.12 -14.99 13.36
CA GLU A 320 -0.51 -15.43 12.12
C GLU A 320 -1.98 -15.10 12.06
N PHE A 321 -2.49 -14.90 10.84
CA PHE A 321 -3.90 -14.67 10.56
C PHE A 321 -4.35 -15.48 9.37
N PHE A 322 -5.51 -16.09 9.50
CA PHE A 322 -6.29 -16.57 8.37
C PHE A 322 -7.50 -15.65 8.20
N THR A 323 -7.64 -15.03 7.03
CA THR A 323 -8.55 -13.91 6.84
C THR A 323 -9.38 -14.10 5.58
N LEU A 324 -10.70 -13.89 5.67
CA LEU A 324 -11.57 -13.67 4.52
C LEU A 324 -11.66 -12.17 4.27
N ASN A 325 -11.22 -11.74 3.08
CA ASN A 325 -11.20 -10.33 2.70
C ASN A 325 -12.32 -10.01 1.72
N PHE A 326 -12.97 -8.89 1.93
CA PHE A 326 -13.72 -8.17 0.93
C PHE A 326 -12.85 -7.02 0.40
N ASN A 327 -12.66 -6.92 -0.92
CA ASN A 327 -11.77 -5.95 -1.56
C ASN A 327 -12.55 -5.06 -2.51
N TYR A 328 -12.33 -3.74 -2.41
CA TYR A 328 -12.79 -2.75 -3.36
C TYR A 328 -11.62 -1.85 -3.76
N GLN A 329 -11.45 -1.61 -5.09
CA GLN A 329 -10.36 -0.80 -5.64
C GLN A 329 -10.96 0.33 -6.48
N TRP A 330 -10.37 1.52 -6.40
CA TRP A 330 -10.70 2.72 -7.18
C TRP A 330 -9.45 3.36 -7.79
#